data_4eb139e02d14a97b80f0d85a703bb0e1
#
_entry.id   4eb139e02d14a97b80f0d85a703bb0e1
#
_cell.length_a   1.000
_cell.length_b   1.000
_cell.length_c   1.000
_cell.angle_alpha   90.00
_cell.angle_beta   90.00
_cell.angle_gamma   90.00
#
_symmetry.space_group_name_H-M   'P 1'
#
loop_
_entity.id
_entity.type
_entity.pdbx_description
1 polymer ?
#
loop_
_entity_poly.entity_id
_entity_poly.type
_entity_poly.pdbx_seq_one_letter_code
_entity_poly.pdbx_strand_id
1 'polypeptide(L)'
;MAILTQNLCRYSHTIGFSAQNGRGFNNPVDVAAAPGGRLYVLNRSNIAHAARGILRVSICTIDEEYIDQFTAFGEGDGQIVWPTAIAVDQAVNVYVSDESRHDVQAFDRDGHF
;
A
#
# COMPACT_ATOMS: atom_id res chain seq x y z
N MET A 1 -8.21 -37.13 -6.58
CA MET A 1 -6.83 -36.84 -6.83
C MET A 1 -6.09 -36.47 -5.58
N ALA A 2 -5.24 -37.31 -5.19
CA ALA A 2 -4.47 -37.12 -3.97
C ALA A 2 -3.54 -35.91 -4.01
N ILE A 3 -3.17 -35.48 -5.20
CA ILE A 3 -2.22 -34.37 -5.36
C ILE A 3 -2.68 -33.08 -4.70
N LEU A 4 -3.97 -32.95 -4.47
CA LEU A 4 -4.51 -31.72 -3.92
C LEU A 4 -4.41 -31.63 -2.41
N THR A 5 -3.82 -32.64 -1.78
CA THR A 5 -3.63 -32.61 -0.33
C THR A 5 -2.44 -31.75 0.06
N GLN A 6 -1.61 -31.38 -0.90
CA GLN A 6 -0.42 -30.59 -0.62
C GLN A 6 -0.73 -29.13 -0.83
N ASN A 7 -0.72 -28.35 0.23
CA ASN A 7 -0.99 -26.91 0.19
C ASN A 7 0.33 -26.15 0.10
N LEU A 8 0.53 -25.45 -1.02
CA LEU A 8 1.69 -24.59 -1.19
C LEU A 8 1.56 -23.31 -0.38
N CYS A 9 0.34 -22.89 -0.11
CA CYS A 9 0.05 -21.70 0.69
C CYS A 9 -0.94 -22.07 1.79
N ARG A 10 -0.73 -21.48 2.95
CA ARG A 10 -1.67 -21.64 4.07
C ARG A 10 -2.10 -20.27 4.55
N TYR A 11 -3.36 -20.19 4.93
CA TYR A 11 -3.87 -19.00 5.59
C TYR A 11 -3.12 -18.82 6.91
N SER A 12 -2.61 -17.60 7.12
CA SER A 12 -1.98 -17.23 8.38
C SER A 12 -2.94 -16.39 9.23
N HIS A 13 -3.20 -15.18 8.81
CA HIS A 13 -4.13 -14.30 9.50
C HIS A 13 -4.49 -13.12 8.60
N THR A 14 -5.46 -12.34 9.06
CA THR A 14 -5.91 -11.13 8.37
C THR A 14 -5.58 -9.94 9.24
N ILE A 15 -5.13 -8.85 8.64
CA ILE A 15 -4.93 -7.59 9.33
C ILE A 15 -5.80 -6.52 8.69
N GLY A 16 -6.16 -5.52 9.47
CA GLY A 16 -6.82 -4.33 8.96
C GLY A 16 -8.29 -4.24 9.30
N PHE A 17 -8.80 -3.06 9.12
CA PHE A 17 -10.21 -2.71 9.23
C PHE A 17 -10.42 -1.42 8.45
N SER A 18 -11.66 -1.08 8.16
CA SER A 18 -11.97 0.12 7.37
C SER A 18 -11.61 1.39 8.13
N ALA A 19 -10.82 2.25 7.50
CA ALA A 19 -10.44 3.53 8.09
C ALA A 19 -10.09 4.54 7.00
N GLN A 20 -10.39 5.81 7.24
CA GLN A 20 -10.10 6.88 6.30
C GLN A 20 -8.68 7.40 6.43
N ASN A 21 -8.03 7.17 7.55
CA ASN A 21 -6.64 7.55 7.76
C ASN A 21 -6.06 6.75 8.94
N GLY A 22 -4.78 6.87 9.14
CA GLY A 22 -4.09 6.22 10.24
C GLY A 22 -4.11 4.71 10.14
N ARG A 23 -4.29 4.06 11.27
CA ARG A 23 -4.37 2.61 11.35
C ARG A 23 -5.61 2.10 10.64
N GLY A 24 -5.46 1.00 9.91
CA GLY A 24 -6.52 0.44 9.09
C GLY A 24 -6.38 0.84 7.63
N PHE A 25 -7.29 0.39 6.79
CA PHE A 25 -7.19 0.56 5.34
C PHE A 25 -8.50 1.02 4.73
N ASN A 26 -8.41 1.56 3.52
CA ASN A 26 -9.59 1.88 2.73
C ASN A 26 -9.30 1.55 1.27
N ASN A 27 -10.08 0.63 0.71
CA ASN A 27 -9.85 0.12 -0.64
C ASN A 27 -8.37 -0.23 -0.88
N PRO A 28 -7.79 -1.13 -0.09
CA PRO A 28 -6.42 -1.56 -0.34
C PRO A 28 -6.37 -2.31 -1.67
N VAL A 29 -5.56 -1.82 -2.60
CA VAL A 29 -5.49 -2.39 -3.94
C VAL A 29 -4.22 -3.15 -4.19
N ASP A 30 -3.19 -2.89 -3.42
CA ASP A 30 -1.92 -3.60 -3.56
C ASP A 30 -1.12 -3.50 -2.27
N VAL A 31 -0.21 -4.43 -2.08
CA VAL A 31 0.66 -4.49 -0.91
C VAL A 31 2.05 -4.94 -1.33
N ALA A 32 3.07 -4.32 -0.77
CA ALA A 32 4.45 -4.71 -0.96
C ALA A 32 5.07 -5.02 0.40
N ALA A 33 5.77 -6.14 0.48
CA ALA A 33 6.45 -6.55 1.70
C ALA A 33 7.93 -6.23 1.60
N ALA A 34 8.46 -5.61 2.62
CA ALA A 34 9.88 -5.31 2.74
C ALA A 34 10.53 -6.27 3.74
N PRO A 35 11.85 -6.41 3.70
CA PRO A 35 12.56 -7.19 4.71
C PRO A 35 12.26 -6.67 6.12
N GLY A 36 12.17 -7.57 7.09
CA GLY A 36 11.89 -7.21 8.47
C GLY A 36 10.43 -7.11 8.84
N GLY A 37 9.53 -7.52 7.93
CA GLY A 37 8.09 -7.58 8.22
C GLY A 37 7.33 -6.28 8.01
N ARG A 38 7.96 -5.27 7.44
CA ARG A 38 7.30 -4.00 7.13
C ARG A 38 6.47 -4.18 5.86
N LEU A 39 5.24 -3.69 5.90
CA LEU A 39 4.32 -3.74 4.78
C LEU A 39 3.97 -2.33 4.33
N TYR A 40 3.85 -2.16 3.03
CA TYR A 40 3.39 -0.93 2.40
C TYR A 40 2.07 -1.24 1.70
N VAL A 41 0.99 -0.66 2.18
CA VAL A 41 -0.35 -0.95 1.68
C VAL A 41 -0.87 0.27 0.92
N LEU A 42 -1.13 0.09 -0.36
CA LEU A 42 -1.63 1.14 -1.22
C LEU A 42 -3.15 1.20 -1.10
N ASN A 43 -3.64 2.31 -0.59
CA ASN A 43 -5.07 2.55 -0.45
C ASN A 43 -5.54 3.47 -1.56
N ARG A 44 -6.63 3.10 -2.21
CA ARG A 44 -7.22 3.89 -3.27
C ARG A 44 -8.71 4.03 -3.03
N SER A 45 -9.20 5.26 -3.05
CA SER A 45 -10.62 5.46 -2.93
C SER A 45 -11.33 5.08 -4.22
N ASN A 46 -12.57 4.65 -4.08
CA ASN A 46 -13.45 4.44 -5.23
C ASN A 46 -14.12 5.74 -5.69
N ILE A 47 -13.97 6.82 -4.94
CA ILE A 47 -14.52 8.14 -5.28
C ILE A 47 -13.41 9.17 -5.17
N ALA A 48 -12.77 9.47 -6.28
CA ALA A 48 -11.53 10.24 -6.30
C ALA A 48 -11.62 11.60 -5.60
N HIS A 49 -12.66 12.38 -5.90
CA HIS A 49 -12.76 13.74 -5.37
C HIS A 49 -13.16 13.81 -3.90
N ALA A 50 -13.79 12.79 -3.39
CA ALA A 50 -14.27 12.76 -2.00
C ALA A 50 -13.27 12.14 -1.04
N ALA A 51 -12.11 11.75 -1.52
CA ALA A 51 -11.30 10.77 -0.82
C ALA A 51 -9.88 11.23 -0.52
N ARG A 52 -9.69 12.50 -0.32
CA ARG A 52 -8.33 13.06 -0.17
C ARG A 52 -7.52 12.44 0.95
N GLY A 53 -8.16 12.15 2.07
CA GLY A 53 -7.49 11.50 3.19
C GLY A 53 -7.38 9.98 3.06
N ILE A 54 -8.07 9.40 2.10
CA ILE A 54 -8.11 7.95 1.89
C ILE A 54 -6.97 7.49 0.99
N LEU A 55 -6.63 8.29 -0.01
CA LEU A 55 -5.55 7.99 -0.94
C LEU A 55 -4.22 8.10 -0.23
N ARG A 56 -3.66 6.96 0.13
CA ARG A 56 -2.40 6.93 0.88
C ARG A 56 -1.71 5.58 0.76
N VAL A 57 -0.44 5.59 1.09
CA VAL A 57 0.30 4.36 1.39
C VAL A 57 0.40 4.26 2.90
N SER A 58 -0.11 3.18 3.45
CA SER A 58 0.01 2.89 4.88
C SER A 58 1.25 2.04 5.11
N ILE A 59 2.03 2.39 6.12
CA ILE A 59 3.17 1.59 6.56
C ILE A 59 2.80 0.90 7.86
N CYS A 60 2.87 -0.41 7.87
CA CYS A 60 2.53 -1.21 9.04
C CYS A 60 3.37 -2.48 9.07
N THR A 61 3.11 -3.34 10.04
CA THR A 61 3.71 -4.67 10.11
C THR A 61 2.64 -5.74 9.97
N ILE A 62 3.08 -6.97 9.75
CA ILE A 62 2.15 -8.10 9.67
C ILE A 62 1.45 -8.35 11.02
N ASP A 63 1.99 -7.84 12.10
CA ASP A 63 1.36 -7.91 13.42
C ASP A 63 0.44 -6.71 13.69
N GLU A 64 0.13 -5.96 12.63
CA GLU A 64 -0.80 -4.83 12.66
C GLU A 64 -0.31 -3.64 13.48
N GLU A 65 0.99 -3.48 13.60
CA GLU A 65 1.56 -2.27 14.17
C GLU A 65 1.53 -1.17 13.10
N TYR A 66 0.82 -0.09 13.39
CA TYR A 66 0.82 1.07 12.51
C TYR A 66 2.10 1.85 12.70
N ILE A 67 2.78 2.16 11.59
CA ILE A 67 4.03 2.93 11.63
C ILE A 67 3.78 4.36 11.18
N ASP A 68 3.27 4.53 9.96
CA ASP A 68 3.05 5.84 9.37
C ASP A 68 2.21 5.71 8.10
N GLN A 69 1.95 6.83 7.46
CA GLN A 69 1.34 6.86 6.13
C GLN A 69 1.96 8.00 5.33
N PHE A 70 1.91 7.89 4.03
CA PHE A 70 2.43 8.94 3.16
C PHE A 70 1.63 9.01 1.86
N THR A 71 1.91 9.99 1.05
CA THR A 71 1.18 10.45 -0.13
C THR A 71 -0.13 11.14 0.22
N ALA A 72 -0.66 11.84 -0.75
CA ALA A 72 -1.96 12.49 -0.67
C ALA A 72 -2.50 12.64 -2.09
N PHE A 73 -3.77 13.00 -2.21
CA PHE A 73 -4.38 13.25 -3.50
C PHE A 73 -3.77 14.50 -4.15
N GLY A 74 -3.38 14.38 -5.40
CA GLY A 74 -2.90 15.52 -6.17
C GLY A 74 -1.97 15.11 -7.31
N GLU A 75 -1.54 16.10 -8.08
CA GLU A 75 -0.68 15.92 -9.23
C GLU A 75 0.73 16.47 -9.02
N GLY A 76 1.04 16.93 -7.81
CA GLY A 76 2.37 17.37 -7.46
C GLY A 76 3.32 16.21 -7.14
N ASP A 77 4.56 16.56 -6.85
CA ASP A 77 5.55 15.56 -6.47
C ASP A 77 5.12 14.85 -5.18
N GLY A 78 5.20 13.52 -5.19
CA GLY A 78 4.82 12.72 -4.04
C GLY A 78 3.32 12.58 -3.83
N GLN A 79 2.50 13.04 -4.77
CA GLN A 79 1.05 12.91 -4.71
C GLN A 79 0.54 11.88 -5.71
N ILE A 80 -0.63 11.34 -5.45
CA ILE A 80 -1.24 10.29 -6.26
C ILE A 80 -2.67 10.67 -6.63
N VAL A 81 -3.14 10.18 -7.77
CA VAL A 81 -4.50 10.43 -8.27
C VAL A 81 -5.26 9.12 -8.39
N TRP A 82 -4.73 8.17 -9.13
CA TRP A 82 -5.35 6.86 -9.32
C TRP A 82 -4.25 5.79 -9.32
N PRO A 83 -3.68 5.51 -8.14
CA PRO A 83 -2.58 4.57 -8.05
C PRO A 83 -3.07 3.14 -8.28
N THR A 84 -2.23 2.32 -8.90
CA THR A 84 -2.61 0.95 -9.28
C THR A 84 -1.72 -0.12 -8.68
N ALA A 85 -0.46 0.18 -8.41
CA ALA A 85 0.47 -0.84 -7.92
C ALA A 85 1.56 -0.22 -7.07
N ILE A 86 2.12 -1.02 -6.19
CA ILE A 86 3.21 -0.64 -5.31
C ILE A 86 4.26 -1.76 -5.32
N ALA A 87 5.53 -1.38 -5.29
CA ALA A 87 6.64 -2.32 -5.23
C ALA A 87 7.72 -1.75 -4.33
N VAL A 88 8.54 -2.64 -3.79
CA VAL A 88 9.65 -2.29 -2.92
C VAL A 88 10.90 -3.01 -3.41
N ASP A 89 12.02 -2.31 -3.54
CA ASP A 89 13.28 -2.93 -3.89
C ASP A 89 14.05 -3.40 -2.63
N GLN A 90 15.22 -3.99 -2.84
CA GLN A 90 16.01 -4.54 -1.74
C GLN A 90 16.52 -3.46 -0.79
N ALA A 91 16.69 -2.24 -1.26
CA ALA A 91 17.11 -1.11 -0.45
C ALA A 91 15.93 -0.44 0.26
N VAL A 92 14.72 -0.99 0.07
CA VAL A 92 13.47 -0.48 0.61
C VAL A 92 13.13 0.91 0.06
N ASN A 93 13.41 1.11 -1.22
CA ASN A 93 12.79 2.21 -1.95
C ASN A 93 11.41 1.74 -2.40
N VAL A 94 10.44 2.61 -2.30
CA VAL A 94 9.03 2.29 -2.57
C VAL A 94 8.62 2.95 -3.87
N TYR A 95 8.03 2.18 -4.77
CA TYR A 95 7.62 2.65 -6.09
C TYR A 95 6.10 2.52 -6.22
N VAL A 96 5.45 3.62 -6.59
CA VAL A 96 4.00 3.66 -6.78
C VAL A 96 3.70 4.06 -8.22
N SER A 97 3.00 3.20 -8.94
CA SER A 97 2.53 3.53 -10.28
C SER A 97 1.15 4.16 -10.23
N ASP A 98 0.91 5.12 -11.11
CA ASP A 98 -0.33 5.87 -11.13
C ASP A 98 -0.87 5.94 -12.55
N GLU A 99 -2.05 5.35 -12.74
CA GLU A 99 -2.68 5.25 -14.05
C GLU A 99 -3.11 6.62 -14.57
N SER A 100 -3.60 7.48 -13.70
CA SER A 100 -4.07 8.80 -14.09
C SER A 100 -2.92 9.78 -14.36
N ARG A 101 -1.85 9.66 -13.60
CA ARG A 101 -0.67 10.50 -13.77
C ARG A 101 0.24 10.01 -14.90
N HIS A 102 0.10 8.74 -15.28
CA HIS A 102 0.97 8.09 -16.28
C HIS A 102 2.43 8.06 -15.85
N ASP A 103 2.69 7.90 -14.56
CA ASP A 103 4.07 7.88 -14.05
C ASP A 103 4.24 6.85 -12.94
N VAL A 104 5.50 6.69 -12.54
CA VAL A 104 5.89 5.92 -11.37
C VAL A 104 6.71 6.85 -10.49
N GLN A 105 6.30 6.97 -9.25
CA GLN A 105 7.02 7.80 -8.28
C GLN A 105 7.76 6.91 -7.30
N ALA A 106 8.94 7.36 -6.89
CA ALA A 106 9.79 6.65 -5.95
C ALA A 106 9.87 7.42 -4.63
N PHE A 107 9.85 6.66 -3.55
CA PHE A 107 9.93 7.20 -2.19
C PHE A 107 10.98 6.39 -1.43
N ASP A 108 11.54 6.98 -0.38
CA ASP A 108 12.39 6.21 0.52
C ASP A 108 11.52 5.33 1.44
N ARG A 109 12.17 4.58 2.32
CA ARG A 109 11.49 3.62 3.20
C ARG A 109 10.47 4.29 4.14
N ASP A 110 10.62 5.56 4.42
CA ASP A 110 9.74 6.30 5.31
C ASP A 110 8.72 7.15 4.56
N GLY A 111 8.70 7.05 3.23
CA GLY A 111 7.71 7.72 2.40
C GLY A 111 8.11 9.12 1.94
N HIS A 112 9.37 9.47 2.02
CA HIS A 112 9.86 10.74 1.48
C HIS A 112 10.11 10.61 -0.01
N PHE A 113 9.54 11.51 -0.75
CA PHE A 113 9.70 11.59 -2.20
C PHE A 113 11.10 12.04 -2.59
#